data_89d7cc6fce22e1e1a5c0e915f1ca545b
#
_entry.id   89d7cc6fce22e1e1a5c0e915f1ca545b
#
_cell.length_a   1.000
_cell.length_b   1.000
_cell.length_c   1.000
_cell.angle_alpha   90.00
_cell.angle_beta   90.00
_cell.angle_gamma   90.00
#
_symmetry.space_group_name_H-M   'P 1'
#
loop_
_entity.id
_entity.type
_entity.pdbx_description
1 polymer ?
#
loop_
_entity_poly.entity_id
_entity_poly.type
_entity_poly.pdbx_seq_one_letter_code
_entity_poly.pdbx_strand_id
1 'polypeptide(L)'
;MLMLASLPLLAEDGWVHYPGKEGPGKGKRIVFITGDEEYRSEEAMPMMAKILSVRHGFDCTVLFAMDDATGTIDPNNQTNIKGMHFVAEADLVVLFTRFRELPDDQMKFFVDYFEAGKPIIGLRTSTHAFSYSRNKQSAYIDYHWQSSRWPGGFGQQVLGETWVNHHGHHGQESTRGVIEGQAFRHPILKGVKDIWGPTDVYGVVHLPDDITVLVHGVSLAGMQPDSLPNYDKPLMPVAWVREHPQPHGKNNRIFCSTMGAATDLESAGLRRLLVNASFWALGMEKDIPEASEVETVGAYHPTAFGFNGFVKGIKPSSHSLP
;
A
#
# COMPACT_ATOMS: atom_id res chain seq x y z
N MET A 1 15.58 49.45 -18.81
CA MET A 1 15.58 47.99 -19.10
C MET A 1 15.63 47.30 -17.78
N LEU A 2 14.45 46.95 -17.19
CA LEU A 2 14.37 46.22 -15.95
C LEU A 2 14.66 44.72 -16.23
N MET A 3 15.75 44.22 -15.70
CA MET A 3 15.98 42.78 -15.62
C MET A 3 15.04 42.22 -14.55
N LEU A 4 14.01 41.48 -14.98
CA LEU A 4 13.27 40.61 -14.10
C LEU A 4 14.20 39.44 -13.77
N ALA A 5 14.73 39.44 -12.54
CA ALA A 5 15.40 38.29 -11.99
C ALA A 5 14.33 37.19 -11.82
N SER A 6 14.39 36.12 -12.60
CA SER A 6 13.63 34.91 -12.36
C SER A 6 14.11 34.33 -11.08
N LEU A 7 13.29 34.37 -10.02
CA LEU A 7 13.49 33.55 -8.83
C LEU A 7 13.58 32.09 -9.28
N PRO A 8 14.57 31.32 -8.82
CA PRO A 8 14.60 29.90 -9.11
C PRO A 8 13.30 29.28 -8.54
N LEU A 9 12.56 28.58 -9.38
CA LEU A 9 11.47 27.73 -8.93
C LEU A 9 12.10 26.75 -7.95
N LEU A 10 11.73 26.85 -6.65
CA LEU A 10 12.10 25.83 -5.67
C LEU A 10 11.56 24.50 -6.20
N ALA A 11 12.44 23.51 -6.31
CA ALA A 11 12.03 22.18 -6.72
C ALA A 11 10.95 21.70 -5.73
N GLU A 12 9.82 21.24 -6.25
CA GLU A 12 8.75 20.68 -5.43
C GLU A 12 9.28 19.43 -4.73
N ASP A 13 9.04 19.32 -3.43
CA ASP A 13 9.35 18.10 -2.68
C ASP A 13 8.52 16.93 -3.24
N GLY A 14 9.14 15.77 -3.39
CA GLY A 14 8.48 14.56 -3.90
C GLY A 14 7.59 13.84 -2.89
N TRP A 15 7.18 14.53 -1.82
CA TRP A 15 6.37 13.96 -0.72
C TRP A 15 5.43 15.00 -0.10
N VAL A 16 4.47 14.51 0.68
CA VAL A 16 3.64 15.32 1.57
C VAL A 16 3.72 14.75 2.98
N HIS A 17 3.73 15.65 3.96
CA HIS A 17 3.80 15.30 5.38
C HIS A 17 2.53 15.73 6.13
N TYR A 18 2.01 14.84 6.97
CA TYR A 18 0.88 15.07 7.85
C TYR A 18 1.32 14.85 9.30
N PRO A 19 1.55 15.92 10.07
CA PRO A 19 2.04 15.79 11.43
C PRO A 19 0.98 15.17 12.34
N GLY A 20 1.34 14.10 13.03
CA GLY A 20 0.53 13.50 14.06
C GLY A 20 0.43 14.43 15.28
N LYS A 21 -0.79 14.70 15.75
CA LYS A 21 -1.00 15.57 16.91
C LYS A 21 -1.36 14.75 18.15
N GLU A 22 -2.65 14.60 18.42
CA GLU A 22 -3.17 13.85 19.55
C GLU A 22 -3.80 12.54 19.06
N GLY A 23 -3.68 11.50 19.88
CA GLY A 23 -4.21 10.18 19.57
C GLY A 23 -3.25 9.07 19.99
N PRO A 24 -3.70 7.81 19.91
CA PRO A 24 -2.89 6.66 20.33
C PRO A 24 -1.61 6.48 19.48
N GLY A 25 -1.61 6.95 18.24
CA GLY A 25 -0.46 6.90 17.34
C GLY A 25 0.60 7.97 17.55
N LYS A 26 0.42 8.89 18.53
CA LYS A 26 1.35 10.00 18.77
C LYS A 26 2.79 9.52 18.96
N GLY A 27 3.70 10.12 18.20
CA GLY A 27 5.12 9.79 18.24
C GLY A 27 5.52 8.56 17.40
N LYS A 28 4.56 7.93 16.68
CA LYS A 28 4.82 6.85 15.71
C LYS A 28 4.83 7.40 14.30
N ARG A 29 5.85 7.04 13.51
CA ARG A 29 6.06 7.50 12.14
C ARG A 29 5.68 6.43 11.13
N ILE A 30 4.78 6.77 10.21
CA ILE A 30 4.37 5.90 9.11
C ILE A 30 4.80 6.54 7.79
N VAL A 31 5.55 5.78 6.99
CA VAL A 31 5.93 6.21 5.65
C VAL A 31 5.18 5.38 4.61
N PHE A 32 4.47 6.07 3.73
CA PHE A 32 3.76 5.47 2.59
C PHE A 32 4.61 5.64 1.34
N ILE A 33 4.88 4.54 0.65
CA ILE A 33 5.62 4.54 -0.62
C ILE A 33 4.62 4.25 -1.74
N THR A 34 4.37 5.23 -2.60
CA THR A 34 3.46 5.09 -3.73
C THR A 34 4.23 4.94 -5.05
N GLY A 35 3.60 4.33 -6.02
CA GLY A 35 4.16 4.14 -7.35
C GLY A 35 3.47 2.98 -8.04
N ASP A 36 2.22 3.19 -8.44
CA ASP A 36 1.42 2.22 -9.17
C ASP A 36 0.71 2.93 -10.32
N GLU A 37 1.00 2.52 -11.53
CA GLU A 37 0.49 3.16 -12.74
C GLU A 37 -0.97 2.80 -13.07
N GLU A 38 -1.58 1.87 -12.31
CA GLU A 38 -2.91 1.33 -12.61
C GLU A 38 -3.96 1.64 -11.54
N TYR A 39 -3.62 1.49 -10.24
CA TYR A 39 -4.60 1.47 -9.14
C TYR A 39 -4.62 2.72 -8.27
N ARG A 40 -3.99 3.81 -8.72
CA ARG A 40 -4.05 5.14 -8.07
C ARG A 40 -3.52 5.17 -6.64
N SER A 41 -2.36 4.56 -6.42
CA SER A 41 -1.68 4.64 -5.11
C SER A 41 -1.46 6.08 -4.67
N GLU A 42 -1.23 7.00 -5.60
CA GLU A 42 -1.04 8.43 -5.40
C GLU A 42 -2.28 9.18 -4.89
N GLU A 43 -3.48 8.60 -5.06
CA GLU A 43 -4.74 9.13 -4.50
C GLU A 43 -5.11 8.40 -3.19
N ALA A 44 -4.90 7.10 -3.16
CA ALA A 44 -5.25 6.21 -2.06
C ALA A 44 -4.45 6.51 -0.79
N MET A 45 -3.13 6.62 -0.91
CA MET A 45 -2.26 6.71 0.26
C MET A 45 -2.31 8.08 0.96
N PRO A 46 -2.40 9.22 0.29
CA PRO A 46 -2.67 10.49 0.96
C PRO A 46 -3.97 10.50 1.77
N MET A 47 -5.03 9.88 1.25
CA MET A 47 -6.30 9.76 1.97
C MET A 47 -6.14 8.93 3.24
N MET A 48 -5.50 7.75 3.16
CA MET A 48 -5.25 6.90 4.33
C MET A 48 -4.30 7.57 5.35
N ALA A 49 -3.26 8.24 4.88
CA ALA A 49 -2.33 8.98 5.73
C ALA A 49 -3.01 10.11 6.50
N LYS A 50 -3.94 10.84 5.86
CA LYS A 50 -4.77 11.86 6.53
C LYS A 50 -5.64 11.26 7.63
N ILE A 51 -6.28 10.11 7.39
CA ILE A 51 -7.07 9.41 8.41
C ILE A 51 -6.18 9.03 9.60
N LEU A 52 -5.05 8.37 9.35
CA LEU A 52 -4.14 7.92 10.39
C LEU A 52 -3.54 9.10 11.19
N SER A 53 -3.21 10.19 10.51
CA SER A 53 -2.67 11.38 11.18
C SER A 53 -3.75 12.11 11.99
N VAL A 54 -4.84 12.50 11.35
CA VAL A 54 -5.84 13.39 11.97
C VAL A 54 -6.72 12.67 13.01
N ARG A 55 -7.11 11.39 12.72
CA ARG A 55 -8.02 10.64 13.59
C ARG A 55 -7.29 9.81 14.65
N HIS A 56 -6.04 9.42 14.38
CA HIS A 56 -5.31 8.48 15.24
C HIS A 56 -3.98 9.04 15.77
N GLY A 57 -3.53 10.20 15.28
CA GLY A 57 -2.35 10.90 15.82
C GLY A 57 -1.00 10.38 15.29
N PHE A 58 -0.99 9.53 14.26
CA PHE A 58 0.26 9.07 13.64
C PHE A 58 0.92 10.19 12.84
N ASP A 59 2.25 10.26 12.88
CA ASP A 59 3.05 11.13 12.01
C ASP A 59 3.24 10.43 10.65
N CYS A 60 2.65 10.98 9.58
CA CYS A 60 2.56 10.29 8.30
C CYS A 60 3.27 11.06 7.19
N THR A 61 4.13 10.39 6.41
CA THR A 61 4.75 10.94 5.22
C THR A 61 4.42 10.07 4.01
N VAL A 62 3.94 10.68 2.92
CA VAL A 62 3.63 9.97 1.67
C VAL A 62 4.62 10.37 0.61
N LEU A 63 5.32 9.39 0.06
CA LEU A 63 6.32 9.53 -1.01
C LEU A 63 5.70 9.18 -2.36
N PHE A 64 6.05 9.95 -3.40
CA PHE A 64 5.48 9.77 -4.72
C PHE A 64 6.54 9.44 -5.77
N ALA A 65 6.16 8.65 -6.78
CA ALA A 65 6.87 8.58 -8.03
C ALA A 65 6.74 9.93 -8.78
N MET A 66 7.86 10.53 -9.18
CA MET A 66 7.91 11.90 -9.66
C MET A 66 8.46 12.00 -11.08
N ASP A 67 7.90 12.90 -11.86
CA ASP A 67 8.55 13.46 -13.05
C ASP A 67 9.46 14.61 -12.60
N ASP A 68 10.77 14.44 -12.73
CA ASP A 68 11.77 15.45 -12.36
C ASP A 68 11.71 16.71 -13.21
N ALA A 69 11.27 16.61 -14.45
CA ALA A 69 11.23 17.73 -15.37
C ALA A 69 10.11 18.73 -15.02
N THR A 70 8.99 18.21 -14.54
CA THR A 70 7.79 19.02 -14.23
C THR A 70 7.57 19.21 -12.73
N GLY A 71 8.20 18.40 -11.87
CA GLY A 71 7.96 18.37 -10.43
C GLY A 71 6.56 17.88 -10.07
N THR A 72 5.93 17.08 -10.94
CA THR A 72 4.59 16.53 -10.73
C THR A 72 4.64 15.02 -10.45
N ILE A 73 3.60 14.52 -9.84
CA ILE A 73 3.43 13.09 -9.60
C ILE A 73 3.26 12.38 -10.94
N ASP A 74 4.08 11.37 -11.19
CA ASP A 74 3.99 10.50 -12.36
C ASP A 74 4.11 9.02 -11.94
N PRO A 75 2.99 8.33 -11.73
CA PRO A 75 3.00 6.92 -11.37
C PRO A 75 3.63 6.01 -12.43
N ASN A 76 3.78 6.46 -13.67
CA ASN A 76 4.49 5.73 -14.74
C ASN A 76 6.02 5.76 -14.58
N ASN A 77 6.56 6.71 -13.81
CA ASN A 77 8.00 6.74 -13.55
C ASN A 77 8.37 5.64 -12.55
N GLN A 78 8.97 4.56 -13.03
CA GLN A 78 9.33 3.40 -12.24
C GLN A 78 10.69 3.52 -11.51
N THR A 79 11.44 4.58 -11.76
CA THR A 79 12.85 4.68 -11.34
C THR A 79 13.13 5.83 -10.37
N ASN A 80 12.11 6.54 -9.93
CA ASN A 80 12.31 7.70 -9.06
C ASN A 80 11.17 7.86 -8.05
N ILE A 81 11.46 7.59 -6.77
CA ILE A 81 10.60 7.95 -5.64
C ILE A 81 11.43 8.82 -4.71
N LYS A 82 11.15 10.13 -4.71
CA LYS A 82 11.86 11.07 -3.84
C LYS A 82 11.48 10.88 -2.37
N GLY A 83 12.41 11.22 -1.48
CA GLY A 83 12.15 11.15 -0.03
C GLY A 83 12.37 9.77 0.59
N MET A 84 12.94 8.79 -0.12
CA MET A 84 13.18 7.45 0.42
C MET A 84 14.00 7.44 1.73
N HIS A 85 14.77 8.49 2.03
CA HIS A 85 15.49 8.64 3.29
C HIS A 85 14.56 8.68 4.53
N PHE A 86 13.28 9.09 4.40
CA PHE A 86 12.32 9.04 5.50
C PHE A 86 12.06 7.62 5.99
N VAL A 87 12.27 6.61 5.15
CA VAL A 87 12.10 5.19 5.49
C VAL A 87 13.04 4.78 6.63
N ALA A 88 14.23 5.36 6.71
CA ALA A 88 15.20 5.04 7.77
C ALA A 88 14.63 5.29 9.18
N GLU A 89 13.83 6.33 9.34
CA GLU A 89 13.24 6.72 10.62
C GLU A 89 11.80 6.21 10.83
N ALA A 90 11.22 5.51 9.86
CA ALA A 90 9.86 4.98 9.95
C ALA A 90 9.73 3.88 11.01
N ASP A 91 8.62 3.90 11.76
CA ASP A 91 8.19 2.78 12.59
C ASP A 91 7.38 1.76 11.78
N LEU A 92 6.67 2.21 10.73
CA LEU A 92 5.88 1.39 9.80
C LEU A 92 6.06 1.91 8.37
N VAL A 93 6.25 0.99 7.42
CA VAL A 93 6.17 1.28 5.98
C VAL A 93 4.88 0.68 5.41
N VAL A 94 4.12 1.50 4.69
CA VAL A 94 2.99 1.08 3.85
C VAL A 94 3.43 1.17 2.40
N LEU A 95 3.49 0.02 1.74
CA LEU A 95 3.95 -0.12 0.36
C LEU A 95 2.76 -0.29 -0.57
N PHE A 96 2.63 0.58 -1.56
CA PHE A 96 1.69 0.44 -2.65
C PHE A 96 2.37 0.80 -3.96
N THR A 97 3.14 -0.16 -4.46
CA THR A 97 3.98 0.00 -5.65
C THR A 97 3.81 -1.16 -6.62
N ARG A 98 4.12 -0.91 -7.89
CA ARG A 98 4.06 -1.89 -8.97
C ARG A 98 5.30 -1.77 -9.86
N PHE A 99 6.07 -2.85 -10.00
CA PHE A 99 7.21 -2.96 -10.90
C PHE A 99 8.24 -1.83 -10.78
N ARG A 100 8.50 -1.33 -9.55
CA ARG A 100 9.53 -0.30 -9.35
C ARG A 100 10.93 -0.87 -9.58
N GLU A 101 11.75 -0.07 -10.23
CA GLU A 101 13.17 -0.30 -10.47
C GLU A 101 13.95 0.89 -9.92
N LEU A 102 13.93 1.00 -8.58
CA LEU A 102 14.55 2.14 -7.90
C LEU A 102 16.08 2.07 -8.04
N PRO A 103 16.76 3.22 -8.16
CA PRO A 103 18.21 3.29 -8.01
C PRO A 103 18.68 2.67 -6.69
N ASP A 104 19.88 2.10 -6.67
CA ASP A 104 20.39 1.37 -5.51
C ASP A 104 20.46 2.23 -4.25
N ASP A 105 20.77 3.52 -4.37
CA ASP A 105 20.78 4.47 -3.27
C ASP A 105 19.39 4.73 -2.66
N GLN A 106 18.34 4.71 -3.47
CA GLN A 106 16.95 4.79 -3.00
C GLN A 106 16.47 3.44 -2.43
N MET A 107 16.72 2.34 -3.14
CA MET A 107 16.30 1.01 -2.71
C MET A 107 16.95 0.59 -1.39
N LYS A 108 18.18 1.02 -1.14
CA LYS A 108 18.92 0.76 0.10
C LYS A 108 18.13 1.13 1.35
N PHE A 109 17.45 2.27 1.37
CA PHE A 109 16.65 2.68 2.54
C PHE A 109 15.54 1.68 2.85
N PHE A 110 14.88 1.14 1.82
CA PHE A 110 13.85 0.12 2.00
C PHE A 110 14.45 -1.20 2.48
N VAL A 111 15.57 -1.62 1.91
CA VAL A 111 16.23 -2.88 2.27
C VAL A 111 16.76 -2.83 3.69
N ASP A 112 17.49 -1.77 4.09
CA ASP A 112 17.98 -1.58 5.45
C ASP A 112 16.81 -1.61 6.46
N TYR A 113 15.68 -0.99 6.12
CA TYR A 113 14.47 -0.98 6.93
C TYR A 113 13.88 -2.39 7.10
N PHE A 114 13.76 -3.14 6.00
CA PHE A 114 13.25 -4.50 5.99
C PHE A 114 14.16 -5.44 6.78
N GLU A 115 15.48 -5.41 6.54
CA GLU A 115 16.46 -6.26 7.21
C GLU A 115 16.56 -5.96 8.71
N ALA A 116 16.21 -4.76 9.14
CA ALA A 116 16.09 -4.41 10.56
C ALA A 116 14.87 -5.04 11.26
N GLY A 117 14.05 -5.85 10.57
CA GLY A 117 12.89 -6.52 11.13
C GLY A 117 11.71 -5.58 11.42
N LYS A 118 11.65 -4.43 10.73
CA LYS A 118 10.58 -3.45 10.91
C LYS A 118 9.30 -3.85 10.15
N PRO A 119 8.09 -3.42 10.59
CA PRO A 119 6.82 -3.88 10.04
C PRO A 119 6.51 -3.29 8.66
N ILE A 120 5.82 -4.06 7.82
CA ILE A 120 5.41 -3.65 6.47
C ILE A 120 3.93 -3.98 6.24
N ILE A 121 3.21 -3.05 5.64
CA ILE A 121 1.89 -3.27 5.03
C ILE A 121 2.07 -3.24 3.51
N GLY A 122 1.73 -4.32 2.82
CA GLY A 122 1.73 -4.41 1.35
C GLY A 122 0.31 -4.37 0.79
N LEU A 123 0.07 -3.50 -0.18
CA LEU A 123 -1.26 -3.32 -0.78
C LEU A 123 -1.25 -3.64 -2.27
N ARG A 124 -2.30 -4.29 -2.73
CA ARG A 124 -2.64 -4.61 -4.13
C ARG A 124 -1.42 -5.15 -4.89
N THR A 125 -0.82 -4.32 -5.74
CA THR A 125 0.31 -4.65 -6.60
C THR A 125 1.64 -4.81 -5.88
N SER A 126 1.70 -4.59 -4.56
CA SER A 126 2.93 -4.78 -3.81
C SER A 126 3.42 -6.22 -3.79
N THR A 127 2.58 -7.20 -4.13
CA THR A 127 2.98 -8.58 -4.39
C THR A 127 3.98 -8.69 -5.56
N HIS A 128 4.03 -7.68 -6.43
CA HIS A 128 5.00 -7.51 -7.51
C HIS A 128 5.58 -6.08 -7.53
N ALA A 129 5.92 -5.59 -6.33
CA ALA A 129 6.39 -4.23 -6.10
C ALA A 129 7.59 -3.84 -6.95
N PHE A 130 8.54 -4.77 -7.15
CA PHE A 130 9.83 -4.50 -7.76
C PHE A 130 10.06 -5.31 -9.05
N SER A 131 10.67 -4.67 -10.06
CA SER A 131 10.98 -5.28 -11.34
C SER A 131 12.27 -4.72 -11.93
N TYR A 132 13.39 -5.37 -11.65
CA TYR A 132 14.70 -5.01 -12.19
C TYR A 132 14.88 -5.59 -13.60
N SER A 133 14.35 -4.88 -14.60
CA SER A 133 14.40 -5.29 -16.01
C SER A 133 15.48 -4.56 -16.81
N ARG A 134 15.83 -3.34 -16.44
CA ARG A 134 16.80 -2.44 -17.09
C ARG A 134 18.17 -2.53 -16.43
N ASN A 135 18.26 -2.29 -15.11
CA ASN A 135 19.51 -2.36 -14.36
C ASN A 135 19.79 -3.78 -13.86
N LYS A 136 20.40 -4.61 -14.70
CA LYS A 136 20.82 -5.99 -14.35
C LYS A 136 22.02 -6.02 -13.39
N GLN A 137 22.64 -4.89 -13.10
CA GLN A 137 23.79 -4.75 -12.19
C GLN A 137 23.38 -4.34 -10.78
N SER A 138 22.09 -4.06 -10.54
CA SER A 138 21.62 -3.65 -9.22
C SER A 138 21.96 -4.69 -8.16
N ALA A 139 22.41 -4.24 -7.00
CA ALA A 139 22.61 -5.08 -5.82
C ALA A 139 21.30 -5.73 -5.34
N TYR A 140 20.15 -5.16 -5.73
CA TYR A 140 18.81 -5.57 -5.30
C TYR A 140 18.02 -6.32 -6.38
N ILE A 141 18.70 -6.83 -7.41
CA ILE A 141 18.07 -7.55 -8.53
C ILE A 141 17.20 -8.72 -8.07
N ASP A 142 17.50 -9.36 -6.96
CA ASP A 142 16.75 -10.49 -6.43
C ASP A 142 15.39 -10.12 -5.81
N TYR A 143 15.16 -8.83 -5.53
CA TYR A 143 13.84 -8.32 -5.13
C TYR A 143 12.82 -8.35 -6.29
N HIS A 144 13.30 -8.57 -7.51
CA HIS A 144 12.48 -8.71 -8.72
C HIS A 144 11.41 -9.80 -8.57
N TRP A 145 10.17 -9.49 -8.91
CA TRP A 145 9.00 -10.35 -8.74
C TRP A 145 9.09 -11.72 -9.43
N GLN A 146 9.94 -11.89 -10.43
CA GLN A 146 10.24 -13.16 -11.09
C GLN A 146 11.68 -13.63 -10.81
N SER A 147 12.29 -13.21 -9.72
CA SER A 147 13.62 -13.70 -9.37
C SER A 147 13.61 -15.22 -9.23
N SER A 148 14.63 -15.87 -9.79
CA SER A 148 14.87 -17.31 -9.62
C SER A 148 15.82 -17.60 -8.47
N ARG A 149 16.69 -16.65 -8.10
CA ARG A 149 17.64 -16.79 -6.97
C ARG A 149 16.94 -16.60 -5.62
N TRP A 150 15.94 -15.75 -5.57
CA TRP A 150 15.02 -15.58 -4.45
C TRP A 150 13.59 -15.73 -5.01
N PRO A 151 13.08 -16.98 -5.13
CA PRO A 151 11.94 -17.32 -5.98
C PRO A 151 10.71 -16.44 -5.75
N GLY A 152 10.22 -15.77 -6.79
CA GLY A 152 9.11 -14.82 -6.70
C GLY A 152 9.46 -13.50 -6.03
N GLY A 153 10.74 -13.28 -5.68
CA GLY A 153 11.27 -12.02 -5.14
C GLY A 153 10.61 -11.58 -3.84
N PHE A 154 10.64 -10.27 -3.60
CA PHE A 154 10.10 -9.68 -2.39
C PHE A 154 8.63 -10.06 -2.12
N GLY A 155 7.79 -10.06 -3.13
CA GLY A 155 6.37 -10.39 -2.96
C GLY A 155 6.18 -11.77 -2.36
N GLN A 156 6.69 -12.81 -3.03
CA GLN A 156 6.56 -14.19 -2.58
C GLN A 156 7.25 -14.43 -1.24
N GLN A 157 8.47 -13.97 -1.09
CA GLN A 157 9.30 -14.31 0.06
C GLN A 157 8.92 -13.54 1.32
N VAL A 158 8.51 -12.28 1.19
CA VAL A 158 8.21 -11.40 2.32
C VAL A 158 6.71 -11.23 2.54
N LEU A 159 5.96 -10.85 1.50
CA LEU A 159 4.52 -10.65 1.62
C LEU A 159 3.72 -11.96 1.59
N GLY A 160 4.31 -13.04 1.09
CA GLY A 160 3.71 -14.38 1.03
C GLY A 160 3.15 -14.76 -0.33
N GLU A 161 2.98 -13.82 -1.26
CA GLU A 161 2.53 -14.10 -2.62
C GLU A 161 3.19 -13.14 -3.62
N THR A 162 3.42 -13.63 -4.83
CA THR A 162 3.80 -12.81 -5.98
C THR A 162 2.61 -12.62 -6.92
N TRP A 163 2.80 -11.92 -8.03
CA TRP A 163 1.77 -11.82 -9.06
C TRP A 163 1.55 -13.18 -9.75
N VAL A 164 0.33 -13.69 -9.68
CA VAL A 164 -0.08 -14.95 -10.36
C VAL A 164 -0.95 -14.61 -11.57
N ASN A 165 -2.15 -14.13 -11.35
CA ASN A 165 -3.12 -13.75 -12.38
C ASN A 165 -4.30 -12.95 -11.78
N HIS A 166 -5.17 -12.48 -12.64
CA HIS A 166 -6.51 -12.08 -12.28
C HIS A 166 -7.38 -13.33 -12.09
N HIS A 167 -7.80 -13.61 -10.86
CA HIS A 167 -8.79 -14.66 -10.56
C HIS A 167 -10.20 -14.21 -10.95
N GLY A 168 -10.55 -12.96 -10.62
CA GLY A 168 -11.71 -12.27 -11.15
C GLY A 168 -11.49 -11.80 -12.59
N HIS A 169 -12.56 -11.50 -13.32
CA HIS A 169 -12.46 -10.83 -14.61
C HIS A 169 -12.21 -9.34 -14.42
N HIS A 170 -10.99 -8.90 -14.73
CA HIS A 170 -10.56 -7.52 -14.56
C HIS A 170 -11.49 -6.53 -15.27
N GLY A 171 -11.96 -5.50 -14.52
CA GLY A 171 -12.88 -4.48 -15.01
C GLY A 171 -14.33 -4.97 -15.29
N GLN A 172 -14.67 -6.21 -14.89
CA GLN A 172 -16.00 -6.78 -15.05
C GLN A 172 -16.54 -7.41 -13.76
N GLU A 173 -15.66 -7.90 -12.89
CA GLU A 173 -15.99 -8.51 -11.61
C GLU A 173 -15.36 -7.69 -10.48
N SER A 174 -16.08 -7.59 -9.38
CA SER A 174 -15.64 -6.89 -8.16
C SER A 174 -15.37 -7.88 -7.03
N THR A 175 -14.86 -7.39 -5.91
CA THR A 175 -14.50 -8.21 -4.75
C THR A 175 -15.39 -7.93 -3.55
N ARG A 176 -16.02 -8.96 -3.00
CA ARG A 176 -16.66 -8.93 -1.67
C ARG A 176 -15.75 -9.65 -0.66
N GLY A 177 -15.31 -8.92 0.37
CA GLY A 177 -14.53 -9.52 1.45
C GLY A 177 -15.38 -10.28 2.46
N VAL A 178 -14.97 -11.51 2.79
CA VAL A 178 -15.59 -12.37 3.81
C VAL A 178 -14.54 -12.67 4.87
N ILE A 179 -14.85 -12.37 6.13
CA ILE A 179 -13.95 -12.62 7.25
C ILE A 179 -13.74 -14.12 7.42
N GLU A 180 -12.46 -14.54 7.58
CA GLU A 180 -12.11 -15.92 7.87
C GLU A 180 -12.62 -16.32 9.27
N GLY A 181 -13.43 -17.38 9.32
CA GLY A 181 -14.09 -17.80 10.55
C GLY A 181 -13.15 -18.17 11.69
N GLN A 182 -11.97 -18.71 11.38
CA GLN A 182 -10.96 -19.05 12.40
C GLN A 182 -10.21 -17.82 12.92
N ALA A 183 -10.17 -16.75 12.13
CA ALA A 183 -9.47 -15.51 12.46
C ALA A 183 -10.36 -14.42 13.06
N PHE A 184 -11.66 -14.66 13.28
CA PHE A 184 -12.64 -13.62 13.66
C PHE A 184 -12.29 -12.84 14.95
N ARG A 185 -11.45 -13.37 15.82
CA ARG A 185 -10.94 -12.72 17.04
C ARG A 185 -9.63 -11.96 16.83
N HIS A 186 -9.07 -12.01 15.63
CA HIS A 186 -7.81 -11.31 15.36
C HIS A 186 -8.00 -9.80 15.54
N PRO A 187 -7.08 -9.09 16.23
CA PRO A 187 -7.24 -7.66 16.55
C PRO A 187 -7.53 -6.78 15.33
N ILE A 188 -6.94 -7.09 14.19
CA ILE A 188 -7.15 -6.35 12.92
C ILE A 188 -8.63 -6.37 12.50
N LEU A 189 -9.38 -7.42 12.83
CA LEU A 189 -10.77 -7.57 12.40
C LEU A 189 -11.79 -6.87 13.31
N LYS A 190 -11.33 -6.24 14.39
CA LYS A 190 -12.19 -5.54 15.34
C LYS A 190 -13.01 -4.43 14.66
N GLY A 191 -14.33 -4.54 14.71
CA GLY A 191 -15.27 -3.61 14.08
C GLY A 191 -15.27 -3.61 12.56
N VAL A 192 -14.48 -4.49 11.90
CA VAL A 192 -14.44 -4.62 10.44
C VAL A 192 -15.68 -5.35 9.95
N LYS A 193 -16.35 -4.78 8.98
CA LYS A 193 -17.53 -5.35 8.31
C LYS A 193 -17.71 -4.69 6.94
N ASP A 194 -18.48 -5.32 6.08
CA ASP A 194 -18.87 -4.81 4.77
C ASP A 194 -17.66 -4.35 3.91
N ILE A 195 -16.71 -5.27 3.72
CA ILE A 195 -15.60 -5.06 2.82
C ILE A 195 -16.08 -5.29 1.39
N TRP A 196 -15.94 -4.28 0.54
CA TRP A 196 -16.18 -4.39 -0.89
C TRP A 196 -15.23 -3.46 -1.65
N GLY A 197 -14.89 -3.81 -2.87
CA GLY A 197 -14.14 -2.95 -3.80
C GLY A 197 -14.41 -3.32 -5.23
N PRO A 198 -14.40 -2.35 -6.17
CA PRO A 198 -14.68 -2.59 -7.58
C PRO A 198 -13.54 -3.33 -8.30
N THR A 199 -12.38 -3.52 -7.67
CA THR A 199 -11.31 -4.29 -8.30
C THR A 199 -11.55 -5.79 -8.17
N ASP A 200 -11.04 -6.55 -9.14
CA ASP A 200 -11.14 -8.00 -9.19
C ASP A 200 -10.26 -8.69 -8.14
N VAL A 201 -10.63 -9.92 -7.81
CA VAL A 201 -9.84 -10.81 -6.94
C VAL A 201 -8.57 -11.26 -7.69
N TYR A 202 -7.41 -11.18 -7.03
CA TYR A 202 -6.17 -11.77 -7.54
C TYR A 202 -6.09 -13.26 -7.21
N GLY A 203 -5.43 -14.04 -8.09
CA GLY A 203 -5.02 -15.40 -7.79
C GLY A 203 -3.97 -15.41 -6.68
N VAL A 204 -4.20 -16.24 -5.66
CA VAL A 204 -3.31 -16.44 -4.51
C VAL A 204 -3.17 -17.94 -4.29
N VAL A 205 -1.99 -18.49 -4.55
CA VAL A 205 -1.78 -19.96 -4.61
C VAL A 205 -0.48 -20.43 -3.95
N HIS A 206 0.39 -19.51 -3.50
CA HIS A 206 1.70 -19.85 -2.95
C HIS A 206 1.87 -19.44 -1.48
N LEU A 207 0.78 -19.13 -0.77
CA LEU A 207 0.90 -18.70 0.63
C LEU A 207 1.64 -19.76 1.46
N PRO A 208 2.70 -19.39 2.19
CA PRO A 208 3.39 -20.32 3.08
C PRO A 208 2.57 -20.64 4.34
N ASP A 209 2.95 -21.71 5.04
CA ASP A 209 2.22 -22.23 6.21
C ASP A 209 2.22 -21.28 7.43
N ASP A 210 3.14 -20.30 7.46
CA ASP A 210 3.26 -19.33 8.56
C ASP A 210 2.29 -18.14 8.44
N ILE A 211 1.39 -18.17 7.45
CA ILE A 211 0.41 -17.12 7.21
C ILE A 211 -0.91 -17.39 7.95
N THR A 212 -1.47 -16.33 8.51
CA THR A 212 -2.86 -16.31 8.98
C THR A 212 -3.71 -15.47 8.02
N VAL A 213 -4.62 -16.14 7.30
CA VAL A 213 -5.60 -15.47 6.44
C VAL A 213 -6.65 -14.79 7.33
N LEU A 214 -6.96 -13.54 7.05
CA LEU A 214 -7.96 -12.74 7.76
C LEU A 214 -9.25 -12.57 6.97
N VAL A 215 -9.13 -12.37 5.65
CA VAL A 215 -10.26 -12.10 4.76
C VAL A 215 -10.09 -12.90 3.47
N HIS A 216 -11.16 -13.55 3.05
CA HIS A 216 -11.30 -14.13 1.71
C HIS A 216 -12.09 -13.21 0.80
N GLY A 217 -11.76 -13.19 -0.48
CA GLY A 217 -12.48 -12.50 -1.53
C GLY A 217 -13.41 -13.42 -2.29
N VAL A 218 -14.67 -13.02 -2.40
CA VAL A 218 -15.66 -13.58 -3.32
C VAL A 218 -15.62 -12.73 -4.59
N SER A 219 -15.39 -13.33 -5.75
CA SER A 219 -15.61 -12.66 -7.03
C SER A 219 -17.11 -12.46 -7.24
N LEU A 220 -17.54 -11.20 -7.39
CA LEU A 220 -18.92 -10.88 -7.75
C LEU A 220 -19.04 -10.81 -9.29
N ALA A 221 -20.14 -11.33 -9.84
CA ALA A 221 -20.40 -11.33 -11.27
C ALA A 221 -20.86 -9.96 -11.80
N GLY A 222 -20.22 -8.90 -11.33
CA GLY A 222 -20.50 -7.50 -11.68
C GLY A 222 -19.71 -6.50 -10.83
N MET A 223 -19.88 -5.21 -11.14
CA MET A 223 -19.10 -4.10 -10.60
C MET A 223 -19.86 -3.33 -9.50
N GLN A 224 -20.92 -3.89 -8.95
CA GLN A 224 -21.73 -3.26 -7.91
C GLN A 224 -21.68 -4.08 -6.62
N PRO A 225 -21.81 -3.44 -5.45
CA PRO A 225 -21.74 -4.14 -4.17
C PRO A 225 -22.87 -5.17 -3.94
N ASP A 226 -23.98 -5.05 -4.66
CA ASP A 226 -25.12 -5.97 -4.63
C ASP A 226 -25.10 -7.01 -5.75
N SER A 227 -24.05 -7.04 -6.58
CA SER A 227 -23.87 -8.06 -7.60
C SER A 227 -23.79 -9.45 -6.97
N LEU A 228 -24.36 -10.46 -7.65
CA LEU A 228 -24.34 -11.84 -7.17
C LEU A 228 -22.91 -12.42 -7.20
N PRO A 229 -22.59 -13.35 -6.29
CA PRO A 229 -21.35 -14.10 -6.35
C PRO A 229 -21.22 -14.87 -7.67
N ASN A 230 -20.01 -14.91 -8.22
CA ASN A 230 -19.66 -15.86 -9.26
C ASN A 230 -19.36 -17.22 -8.61
N TYR A 231 -20.34 -18.10 -8.60
CA TYR A 231 -20.27 -19.40 -7.93
C TYR A 231 -19.30 -20.40 -8.59
N ASP A 232 -18.84 -20.11 -9.81
CA ASP A 232 -17.86 -20.95 -10.52
C ASP A 232 -16.43 -20.68 -10.04
N LYS A 233 -16.23 -19.63 -9.23
CA LYS A 233 -14.92 -19.23 -8.73
C LYS A 233 -14.78 -19.50 -7.22
N PRO A 234 -13.76 -20.25 -6.79
CA PRO A 234 -13.50 -20.44 -5.38
C PRO A 234 -13.10 -19.13 -4.70
N LEU A 235 -13.26 -19.09 -3.38
CA LEU A 235 -12.74 -18.01 -2.55
C LEU A 235 -11.21 -17.95 -2.66
N MET A 236 -10.66 -16.73 -2.69
CA MET A 236 -9.23 -16.50 -2.61
C MET A 236 -8.87 -15.68 -1.38
N PRO A 237 -7.75 -15.92 -0.69
CA PRO A 237 -7.26 -15.00 0.31
C PRO A 237 -7.07 -13.60 -0.29
N VAL A 238 -7.58 -12.55 0.39
CA VAL A 238 -7.40 -11.15 -0.04
C VAL A 238 -6.79 -10.28 1.04
N ALA A 239 -6.71 -10.78 2.27
CA ALA A 239 -5.93 -10.13 3.33
C ALA A 239 -5.40 -11.17 4.32
N TRP A 240 -4.14 -11.03 4.70
CA TRP A 240 -3.45 -11.94 5.62
C TRP A 240 -2.34 -11.24 6.40
N VAL A 241 -1.84 -11.93 7.43
CA VAL A 241 -0.69 -11.52 8.23
C VAL A 241 0.32 -12.64 8.35
N ARG A 242 1.57 -12.27 8.56
CA ARG A 242 2.66 -13.18 8.96
C ARG A 242 3.71 -12.46 9.80
N GLU A 243 4.53 -13.25 10.48
CA GLU A 243 5.79 -12.78 11.08
C GLU A 243 6.94 -13.35 10.25
N HIS A 244 7.47 -12.52 9.33
CA HIS A 244 8.57 -12.92 8.46
C HIS A 244 9.88 -12.96 9.26
N PRO A 245 10.58 -14.12 9.33
CA PRO A 245 11.79 -14.27 10.11
C PRO A 245 12.95 -13.48 9.50
N GLN A 246 13.71 -12.81 10.34
CA GLN A 246 14.99 -12.19 9.96
C GLN A 246 16.17 -12.99 10.55
N PRO A 247 17.27 -13.16 9.81
CA PRO A 247 18.46 -13.86 10.30
C PRO A 247 19.06 -13.26 11.57
N HIS A 248 18.94 -11.93 11.70
CA HIS A 248 19.52 -11.17 12.79
C HIS A 248 18.52 -10.11 13.28
N GLY A 249 17.84 -10.35 14.38
CA GLY A 249 16.96 -9.35 14.97
C GLY A 249 15.52 -9.79 15.17
N LYS A 250 14.60 -8.83 15.10
CA LYS A 250 13.15 -9.06 15.23
C LYS A 250 12.57 -9.49 13.89
N ASN A 251 11.57 -10.37 13.94
CA ASN A 251 10.76 -10.69 12.77
C ASN A 251 9.97 -9.46 12.29
N ASN A 252 9.80 -9.34 10.97
CA ASN A 252 8.92 -8.32 10.43
C ASN A 252 7.46 -8.75 10.66
N ARG A 253 6.66 -7.87 11.23
CA ARG A 253 5.20 -8.03 11.22
C ARG A 253 4.67 -7.54 9.88
N ILE A 254 4.14 -8.45 9.09
CA ILE A 254 3.68 -8.20 7.73
C ILE A 254 2.15 -8.30 7.70
N PHE A 255 1.50 -7.28 7.15
CA PHE A 255 0.12 -7.38 6.66
C PHE A 255 0.16 -7.21 5.14
N CYS A 256 -0.56 -8.06 4.43
CA CYS A 256 -0.73 -7.94 2.99
C CYS A 256 -2.21 -8.00 2.61
N SER A 257 -2.61 -7.15 1.67
CA SER A 257 -3.94 -7.21 1.07
C SER A 257 -3.84 -7.06 -0.46
N THR A 258 -4.51 -7.96 -1.19
CA THR A 258 -4.68 -7.84 -2.64
C THR A 258 -5.83 -6.90 -3.04
N MET A 259 -6.51 -6.28 -2.09
CA MET A 259 -7.36 -5.11 -2.25
C MET A 259 -6.58 -3.85 -1.85
N GLY A 260 -7.04 -2.67 -2.27
CA GLY A 260 -6.43 -1.41 -1.85
C GLY A 260 -6.32 -0.35 -2.94
N ALA A 261 -6.85 -0.59 -4.14
CA ALA A 261 -6.98 0.46 -5.15
C ALA A 261 -7.71 1.68 -4.57
N ALA A 262 -7.49 2.86 -5.12
CA ALA A 262 -8.13 4.07 -4.61
C ALA A 262 -9.67 3.92 -4.53
N THR A 263 -10.28 3.32 -5.54
CA THR A 263 -11.72 3.05 -5.54
C THR A 263 -12.14 1.95 -4.55
N ASP A 264 -11.30 0.97 -4.22
CA ASP A 264 -11.59 -0.01 -3.17
C ASP A 264 -11.67 0.68 -1.78
N LEU A 265 -10.88 1.74 -1.59
CA LEU A 265 -10.83 2.48 -0.33
C LEU A 265 -12.02 3.44 -0.10
N GLU A 266 -13.00 3.46 -0.99
CA GLU A 266 -14.33 4.01 -0.69
C GLU A 266 -15.07 3.15 0.34
N SER A 267 -14.71 1.87 0.49
CA SER A 267 -15.22 0.97 1.53
C SER A 267 -14.70 1.35 2.91
N ALA A 268 -15.59 1.77 3.81
CA ALA A 268 -15.25 2.03 5.21
C ALA A 268 -14.73 0.76 5.92
N GLY A 269 -15.23 -0.41 5.53
CA GLY A 269 -14.77 -1.70 6.05
C GLY A 269 -13.30 -1.97 5.69
N LEU A 270 -12.92 -1.69 4.44
CA LEU A 270 -11.52 -1.85 4.01
C LEU A 270 -10.60 -0.81 4.66
N ARG A 271 -11.03 0.46 4.75
CA ARG A 271 -10.26 1.49 5.49
C ARG A 271 -10.03 1.08 6.94
N ARG A 272 -11.06 0.52 7.62
CA ARG A 272 -10.94 0.05 9.01
C ARG A 272 -9.98 -1.12 9.14
N LEU A 273 -10.01 -2.05 8.20
CA LEU A 273 -9.04 -3.15 8.14
C LEU A 273 -7.60 -2.60 8.09
N LEU A 274 -7.34 -1.58 7.25
CA LEU A 274 -6.00 -0.99 7.10
C LEU A 274 -5.58 -0.14 8.30
N VAL A 275 -6.48 0.62 8.90
CA VAL A 275 -6.21 1.35 10.15
C VAL A 275 -5.83 0.39 11.26
N ASN A 276 -6.62 -0.67 11.47
CA ASN A 276 -6.34 -1.67 12.48
C ASN A 276 -5.04 -2.44 12.19
N ALA A 277 -4.76 -2.72 10.90
CA ALA A 277 -3.49 -3.33 10.48
C ALA A 277 -2.29 -2.44 10.83
N SER A 278 -2.43 -1.11 10.73
CA SER A 278 -1.38 -0.17 11.12
C SER A 278 -1.08 -0.23 12.62
N PHE A 279 -2.10 -0.28 13.46
CA PHE A 279 -1.94 -0.49 14.90
C PHE A 279 -1.29 -1.85 15.20
N TRP A 280 -1.80 -2.92 14.59
CA TRP A 280 -1.27 -4.26 14.79
C TRP A 280 0.20 -4.36 14.37
N ALA A 281 0.54 -3.83 13.21
CA ALA A 281 1.92 -3.84 12.70
C ALA A 281 2.90 -3.16 13.68
N LEU A 282 2.45 -2.11 14.36
CA LEU A 282 3.22 -1.36 15.36
C LEU A 282 3.21 -2.00 16.77
N GLY A 283 2.55 -3.15 16.97
CA GLY A 283 2.43 -3.78 18.29
C GLY A 283 1.48 -3.05 19.23
N MET A 284 0.53 -2.33 18.69
CA MET A 284 -0.43 -1.47 19.40
C MET A 284 -1.86 -2.08 19.39
N GLU A 285 -1.99 -3.39 19.47
CA GLU A 285 -3.29 -4.09 19.39
C GLU A 285 -4.27 -3.65 20.46
N LYS A 286 -3.75 -3.28 21.63
CA LYS A 286 -4.56 -2.84 22.78
C LYS A 286 -5.20 -1.47 22.56
N ASP A 287 -4.60 -0.68 21.64
CA ASP A 287 -5.05 0.67 21.33
C ASP A 287 -6.08 0.69 20.19
N ILE A 288 -6.36 -0.48 19.56
CA ILE A 288 -7.40 -0.59 18.52
C ILE A 288 -8.78 -0.40 19.17
N PRO A 289 -9.54 0.66 18.82
CA PRO A 289 -10.87 0.90 19.34
C PRO A 289 -11.87 -0.19 18.92
N GLU A 290 -13.03 -0.26 19.56
CA GLU A 290 -14.12 -1.17 19.16
C GLU A 290 -14.58 -0.94 17.71
N ALA A 291 -14.51 0.33 17.27
CA ALA A 291 -14.68 0.71 15.87
C ALA A 291 -13.75 1.90 15.58
N SER A 292 -12.61 1.62 14.93
CA SER A 292 -11.66 2.67 14.53
C SER A 292 -12.35 3.70 13.64
N GLU A 293 -12.09 4.98 13.89
CA GLU A 293 -12.60 6.08 13.07
C GLU A 293 -11.91 6.05 11.69
N VAL A 294 -12.68 6.06 10.62
CA VAL A 294 -12.18 5.87 9.26
C VAL A 294 -12.82 6.83 8.25
N GLU A 295 -13.56 7.83 8.76
CA GLU A 295 -14.10 8.87 7.90
C GLU A 295 -12.97 9.67 7.26
N THR A 296 -13.11 9.93 5.97
CA THR A 296 -12.11 10.68 5.20
C THR A 296 -11.92 12.09 5.76
N VAL A 297 -10.71 12.60 5.64
CA VAL A 297 -10.37 13.97 6.01
C VAL A 297 -10.35 14.82 4.74
N GLY A 298 -11.41 15.58 4.56
CA GLY A 298 -11.72 16.27 3.30
C GLY A 298 -12.44 15.37 2.30
N ALA A 299 -12.73 15.92 1.12
CA ALA A 299 -13.39 15.18 0.04
C ALA A 299 -12.45 14.09 -0.52
N TYR A 300 -13.02 12.95 -0.84
CA TYR A 300 -12.33 11.85 -1.50
C TYR A 300 -13.15 11.35 -2.68
N HIS A 301 -12.65 11.61 -3.87
CA HIS A 301 -13.28 11.23 -5.15
C HIS A 301 -12.21 10.59 -6.03
N PRO A 302 -11.90 9.30 -5.78
CA PRO A 302 -10.83 8.64 -6.52
C PRO A 302 -11.19 8.45 -7.98
N THR A 303 -10.18 8.57 -8.84
CA THR A 303 -10.34 8.23 -10.25
C THR A 303 -10.37 6.72 -10.45
N ALA A 304 -11.05 6.27 -11.50
CA ALA A 304 -11.13 4.86 -11.84
C ALA A 304 -9.72 4.27 -12.05
N PHE A 305 -9.53 3.02 -11.64
CA PHE A 305 -8.30 2.29 -11.94
C PHE A 305 -8.17 2.05 -13.46
N GLY A 306 -6.94 1.77 -13.89
CA GLY A 306 -6.59 1.54 -15.29
C GLY A 306 -5.36 2.35 -15.71
N PHE A 307 -4.62 1.85 -16.68
CA PHE A 307 -3.39 2.48 -17.17
C PHE A 307 -3.64 3.85 -17.79
N ASN A 308 -2.70 4.77 -17.56
CA ASN A 308 -2.72 6.15 -18.07
C ASN A 308 -3.94 7.00 -17.67
N GLY A 309 -4.73 6.55 -16.68
CA GLY A 309 -5.90 7.28 -16.19
C GLY A 309 -5.64 8.21 -15.01
N PHE A 310 -4.40 8.33 -14.51
CA PHE A 310 -4.07 9.23 -13.41
C PHE A 310 -4.21 10.70 -13.82
N VAL A 311 -4.49 11.58 -12.86
CA VAL A 311 -4.63 13.01 -13.10
C VAL A 311 -3.25 13.62 -13.27
N LYS A 312 -2.96 14.12 -14.47
CA LYS A 312 -1.66 14.74 -14.79
C LYS A 312 -1.53 16.14 -14.16
N GLY A 313 -0.30 16.54 -13.89
CA GLY A 313 0.01 17.87 -13.38
C GLY A 313 -0.24 18.07 -11.89
N ILE A 314 -0.60 17.00 -11.17
CA ILE A 314 -0.78 17.03 -9.71
C ILE A 314 0.59 17.05 -9.02
N LYS A 315 0.73 17.92 -8.03
CA LYS A 315 1.91 18.02 -7.19
C LYS A 315 1.66 17.41 -5.82
N PRO A 316 2.70 16.94 -5.11
CA PRO A 316 2.56 16.46 -3.74
C PRO A 316 1.84 17.46 -2.81
N SER A 317 2.12 18.77 -2.95
CA SER A 317 1.47 19.84 -2.18
C SER A 317 -0.05 19.93 -2.38
N SER A 318 -0.58 19.44 -3.50
CA SER A 318 -2.03 19.36 -3.74
C SER A 318 -2.75 18.39 -2.79
N HIS A 319 -2.02 17.48 -2.16
CA HIS A 319 -2.54 16.55 -1.17
C HIS A 319 -2.47 17.06 0.28
N SER A 320 -2.08 18.31 0.52
CA SER A 320 -2.05 18.92 1.86
C SER A 320 -3.37 18.75 2.63
N LEU A 321 -3.33 18.88 3.95
CA LEU A 321 -4.55 18.96 4.76
C LEU A 321 -5.37 20.17 4.33
N PRO A 322 -6.71 20.07 4.38
CA PRO A 322 -7.60 21.17 4.05
C PRO A 322 -7.48 22.34 5.04
#